data_983e020fed56b81195140f291053528f
#
_entry.id   983e020fed56b81195140f291053528f
#
_cell.length_a   1.000
_cell.length_b   1.000
_cell.length_c   1.000
_cell.angle_alpha   90.00
_cell.angle_beta   90.00
_cell.angle_gamma   90.00
#
_symmetry.space_group_name_H-M   'P 1'
#
loop_
_entity.id
_entity.type
_entity.pdbx_description
1 polymer ?
#
loop_
_entity_poly.entity_id
_entity_poly.type
_entity_poly.pdbx_seq_one_letter_code
_entity_poly.pdbx_strand_id
1 'polypeptide(L)'
;MTRRRWGRALVATAMVLGSAMLGTTSAALRAQDGTLTVLSPTLARAMHDVPFAVGESLSYSVKFGFARIGSGSMFVKGAAQIRGVDVIHTQFRITGGTFFFKVNDLMQSWIEPKSFASLRFWQDISEGNYTAHRKYEFYPDRAVYQEGDKPEQASVPAPLDDGSFLYFIRTQTLEVGKEYSYSRYFDPESNPVTIRVLRRERVRVPAGEFNAIVLQPLIKTSGIFSDGGKAEIWLTDDDRHMMVQMKSRLSFGSLNLYLLRYRLAEGGTWMGEEP
;
A
#
# COMPACT_ATOMS: atom_id res chain seq x y z
N MET A 1 -5.04 -13.16 -28.79
CA MET A 1 -4.40 -13.38 -27.47
C MET A 1 -3.60 -12.13 -27.10
N THR A 2 -4.28 -11.12 -26.56
CA THR A 2 -3.67 -9.85 -26.17
C THR A 2 -3.17 -10.00 -24.74
N ARG A 3 -1.86 -10.07 -24.55
CA ARG A 3 -1.22 -10.00 -23.23
C ARG A 3 -1.57 -8.65 -22.59
N ARG A 4 -2.50 -8.64 -21.64
CA ARG A 4 -2.79 -7.48 -20.78
C ARG A 4 -1.57 -7.20 -19.92
N ARG A 5 -0.88 -6.10 -20.24
CA ARG A 5 0.23 -5.55 -19.44
C ARG A 5 -0.35 -4.87 -18.21
N TRP A 6 -0.42 -5.60 -17.11
CA TRP A 6 -0.76 -5.09 -15.77
C TRP A 6 0.54 -4.73 -15.04
N GLY A 7 0.51 -3.67 -14.29
CA GLY A 7 1.61 -3.31 -13.39
C GLY A 7 2.74 -2.51 -14.02
N ARG A 8 2.45 -1.40 -14.70
CA ARG A 8 3.42 -0.34 -14.94
C ARG A 8 3.11 0.84 -14.01
N ALA A 9 3.42 0.65 -12.75
CA ALA A 9 3.71 1.74 -11.84
C ALA A 9 5.24 1.78 -11.72
N LEU A 10 5.85 2.90 -12.06
CA LEU A 10 7.28 3.19 -12.02
C LEU A 10 8.15 2.61 -13.17
N VAL A 11 7.93 2.99 -14.41
CA VAL A 11 9.04 3.16 -15.38
C VAL A 11 8.68 4.26 -16.36
N ALA A 12 9.46 5.32 -16.32
CA ALA A 12 9.44 6.43 -17.25
C ALA A 12 9.81 5.98 -18.67
N THR A 13 9.07 6.49 -19.65
CA THR A 13 9.61 6.71 -20.99
C THR A 13 9.32 8.14 -21.39
N ALA A 14 10.37 8.88 -21.64
CA ALA A 14 10.33 10.28 -22.03
C ALA A 14 9.91 10.48 -23.49
N MET A 15 9.38 11.69 -23.76
CA MET A 15 9.13 12.39 -25.02
C MET A 15 7.79 12.09 -25.74
N VAL A 16 6.96 13.11 -25.96
CA VAL A 16 7.00 14.21 -26.95
C VAL A 16 5.84 15.19 -26.71
N LEU A 17 6.10 16.46 -26.96
CA LEU A 17 5.28 17.69 -26.92
C LEU A 17 3.94 17.61 -27.67
N GLY A 18 2.93 18.28 -27.12
CA GLY A 18 1.70 18.65 -27.83
C GLY A 18 0.71 19.44 -26.97
N SER A 19 0.49 20.69 -27.35
CA SER A 19 -0.18 21.79 -26.66
C SER A 19 -1.70 21.69 -26.56
N ALA A 20 -2.22 22.27 -25.44
CA ALA A 20 -3.40 23.09 -25.23
C ALA A 20 -4.82 22.61 -25.61
N MET A 21 -5.75 22.70 -24.67
CA MET A 21 -6.80 23.70 -24.54
C MET A 21 -7.82 23.35 -23.45
N LEU A 22 -8.21 24.38 -22.76
CA LEU A 22 -9.21 24.62 -21.76
C LEU A 22 -10.56 23.90 -21.91
N GLY A 23 -11.11 23.49 -20.77
CA GLY A 23 -12.52 23.15 -20.64
C GLY A 23 -12.90 22.89 -19.19
N THR A 24 -13.29 23.94 -18.47
CA THR A 24 -13.85 23.93 -17.12
C THR A 24 -15.22 23.29 -17.08
N THR A 25 -15.44 22.30 -16.22
CA THR A 25 -16.69 22.17 -15.45
C THR A 25 -16.44 21.28 -14.22
N SER A 26 -16.40 21.91 -13.06
CA SER A 26 -16.40 21.25 -11.77
C SER A 26 -17.78 20.66 -11.50
N ALA A 27 -17.93 19.36 -11.61
CA ALA A 27 -19.00 18.62 -10.96
C ALA A 27 -18.44 17.95 -9.71
N ALA A 28 -18.61 18.59 -8.57
CA ALA A 28 -18.31 18.00 -7.28
C ALA A 28 -19.25 16.83 -7.02
N LEU A 29 -18.83 15.60 -7.33
CA LEU A 29 -19.44 14.41 -6.76
C LEU A 29 -19.01 14.35 -5.30
N ARG A 30 -19.92 14.72 -4.39
CA ARG A 30 -19.79 14.40 -2.96
C ARG A 30 -19.84 12.88 -2.83
N ALA A 31 -18.68 12.24 -2.74
CA ALA A 31 -18.58 10.89 -2.22
C ALA A 31 -18.99 10.95 -0.74
N GLN A 32 -20.04 10.24 -0.37
CA GLN A 32 -20.41 9.98 1.02
C GLN A 32 -19.40 8.96 1.58
N ASP A 33 -18.18 9.40 1.88
CA ASP A 33 -17.28 8.66 2.77
C ASP A 33 -17.72 8.96 4.21
N GLY A 34 -18.73 8.23 4.66
CA GLY A 34 -19.14 8.22 6.06
C GLY A 34 -18.04 7.57 6.91
N THR A 35 -17.04 8.35 7.30
CA THR A 35 -16.09 7.92 8.33
C THR A 35 -16.86 7.84 9.64
N LEU A 36 -17.12 6.62 10.11
CA LEU A 36 -17.77 6.40 11.40
C LEU A 36 -16.74 6.76 12.49
N THR A 37 -17.06 7.77 13.28
CA THR A 37 -16.22 8.20 14.42
C THR A 37 -16.26 7.19 15.57
N VAL A 38 -17.26 6.29 15.58
CA VAL A 38 -17.44 5.26 16.61
C VAL A 38 -17.38 3.89 15.95
N LEU A 39 -16.44 3.06 16.42
CA LEU A 39 -16.36 1.68 15.97
C LEU A 39 -17.58 0.88 16.44
N SER A 40 -18.13 0.04 15.57
CA SER A 40 -19.09 -0.97 16.03
C SER A 40 -18.40 -1.91 17.04
N PRO A 41 -19.14 -2.51 17.99
CA PRO A 41 -18.54 -3.46 18.94
C PRO A 41 -17.81 -4.62 18.25
N THR A 42 -18.34 -5.07 17.10
CA THR A 42 -17.74 -6.13 16.29
C THR A 42 -16.40 -5.68 15.69
N LEU A 43 -16.36 -4.47 15.13
CA LEU A 43 -15.15 -3.91 14.55
C LEU A 43 -14.12 -3.59 15.61
N ALA A 44 -14.55 -3.02 16.76
CA ALA A 44 -13.65 -2.76 17.89
C ALA A 44 -12.95 -4.03 18.38
N ARG A 45 -13.69 -5.15 18.47
CA ARG A 45 -13.12 -6.45 18.82
C ARG A 45 -12.13 -6.95 17.77
N ALA A 46 -12.49 -6.89 16.49
CA ALA A 46 -11.61 -7.32 15.41
C ALA A 46 -10.34 -6.44 15.30
N MET A 47 -10.45 -5.14 15.64
CA MET A 47 -9.30 -4.23 15.69
C MET A 47 -8.33 -4.54 16.85
N HIS A 48 -8.78 -5.20 17.90
CA HIS A 48 -7.91 -5.63 18.99
C HIS A 48 -6.91 -6.72 18.53
N ASP A 49 -7.27 -7.49 17.52
CA ASP A 49 -6.49 -8.63 17.05
C ASP A 49 -5.49 -8.25 15.92
N VAL A 50 -5.46 -6.97 15.51
CA VAL A 50 -4.52 -6.49 14.49
C VAL A 50 -3.46 -5.55 15.10
N PRO A 51 -2.22 -5.52 14.56
CA PRO A 51 -1.09 -4.80 15.14
C PRO A 51 -1.07 -3.30 14.84
N PHE A 52 -2.19 -2.70 14.50
CA PHE A 52 -2.34 -1.27 14.21
C PHE A 52 -3.71 -0.77 14.68
N ALA A 53 -3.83 0.52 14.88
CA ALA A 53 -5.06 1.14 15.37
C ALA A 53 -5.55 2.27 14.45
N VAL A 54 -6.83 2.63 14.59
CA VAL A 54 -7.38 3.83 13.94
C VAL A 54 -6.56 5.06 14.35
N GLY A 55 -6.20 5.88 13.36
CA GLY A 55 -5.35 7.04 13.53
C GLY A 55 -3.85 6.73 13.52
N GLU A 56 -3.43 5.45 13.37
CA GLU A 56 -2.02 5.15 13.10
C GLU A 56 -1.57 5.90 11.85
N SER A 57 -0.44 6.59 11.96
CA SER A 57 0.14 7.35 10.86
C SER A 57 1.65 7.17 10.85
N LEU A 58 2.17 6.67 9.73
CA LEU A 58 3.59 6.47 9.48
C LEU A 58 3.99 7.40 8.33
N SER A 59 4.92 8.32 8.57
CA SER A 59 5.39 9.27 7.55
C SER A 59 6.82 8.95 7.17
N TYR A 60 7.11 8.97 5.87
CA TYR A 60 8.40 8.57 5.30
C TYR A 60 9.05 9.68 4.50
N SER A 61 10.37 9.76 4.59
CA SER A 61 11.21 10.43 3.59
C SER A 61 11.42 9.49 2.41
N VAL A 62 11.12 9.95 1.20
CA VAL A 62 11.35 9.19 -0.05
C VAL A 62 12.64 9.69 -0.68
N LYS A 63 13.57 8.76 -0.94
CA LYS A 63 14.85 9.06 -1.57
C LYS A 63 15.03 8.26 -2.86
N PHE A 64 15.62 8.91 -3.86
CA PHE A 64 16.16 8.26 -5.05
C PHE A 64 17.68 8.36 -5.00
N GLY A 65 18.36 7.22 -4.87
CA GLY A 65 19.77 7.22 -4.48
C GLY A 65 19.95 7.93 -3.13
N PHE A 66 20.74 9.00 -3.12
CA PHE A 66 20.99 9.83 -1.93
C PHE A 66 20.07 11.06 -1.81
N ALA A 67 19.42 11.46 -2.90
CA ALA A 67 18.60 12.66 -2.93
C ALA A 67 17.21 12.40 -2.33
N ARG A 68 16.79 13.26 -1.38
CA ARG A 68 15.38 13.30 -0.95
C ARG A 68 14.55 13.89 -2.09
N ILE A 69 13.61 13.12 -2.60
CA ILE A 69 12.76 13.51 -3.73
C ILE A 69 11.29 13.64 -3.35
N GLY A 70 10.91 13.31 -2.12
CA GLY A 70 9.51 13.36 -1.74
C GLY A 70 9.23 12.82 -0.35
N SER A 71 7.96 12.51 -0.15
CA SER A 71 7.42 11.93 1.08
C SER A 71 6.47 10.78 0.77
N GLY A 72 6.36 9.87 1.72
CA GLY A 72 5.38 8.79 1.72
C GLY A 72 4.60 8.78 3.02
N SER A 73 3.44 8.16 3.04
CA SER A 73 2.70 7.93 4.27
C SER A 73 1.85 6.67 4.20
N MET A 74 1.74 5.98 5.34
CA MET A 74 0.71 4.98 5.61
C MET A 74 -0.21 5.53 6.69
N PHE A 75 -1.50 5.39 6.51
CA PHE A 75 -2.49 5.92 7.44
C PHE A 75 -3.70 5.01 7.58
N VAL A 76 -4.10 4.71 8.82
CA VAL A 76 -5.35 4.01 9.16
C VAL A 76 -6.41 5.08 9.44
N LYS A 77 -7.24 5.36 8.45
CA LYS A 77 -8.22 6.46 8.52
C LYS A 77 -9.35 6.21 9.51
N GLY A 78 -9.82 4.97 9.61
CA GLY A 78 -10.92 4.64 10.50
C GLY A 78 -11.79 3.51 10.00
N ALA A 79 -12.94 3.39 10.66
CA ALA A 79 -13.98 2.45 10.28
C ALA A 79 -14.83 3.00 9.13
N ALA A 80 -15.31 2.09 8.30
CA ALA A 80 -16.32 2.36 7.27
C ALA A 80 -17.20 1.13 7.08
N GLN A 81 -18.21 1.24 6.24
CA GLN A 81 -19.01 0.08 5.83
C GLN A 81 -19.02 -0.06 4.31
N ILE A 82 -18.80 -1.27 3.83
CA ILE A 82 -18.91 -1.64 2.43
C ILE A 82 -19.94 -2.74 2.31
N ARG A 83 -21.07 -2.46 1.64
CA ARG A 83 -22.19 -3.41 1.45
C ARG A 83 -22.67 -4.05 2.79
N GLY A 84 -22.73 -3.24 3.86
CA GLY A 84 -23.14 -3.69 5.19
C GLY A 84 -22.09 -4.43 6.02
N VAL A 85 -20.87 -4.60 5.49
CA VAL A 85 -19.73 -5.20 6.20
C VAL A 85 -18.86 -4.10 6.79
N ASP A 86 -18.54 -4.20 8.08
CA ASP A 86 -17.61 -3.30 8.75
C ASP A 86 -16.18 -3.51 8.24
N VAL A 87 -15.52 -2.44 7.85
CA VAL A 87 -14.17 -2.46 7.28
C VAL A 87 -13.28 -1.39 7.89
N ILE A 88 -11.97 -1.60 7.80
CA ILE A 88 -10.95 -0.60 8.10
C ILE A 88 -10.56 0.08 6.78
N HIS A 89 -10.61 1.41 6.75
CA HIS A 89 -10.12 2.21 5.65
C HIS A 89 -8.66 2.59 5.88
N THR A 90 -7.78 2.18 4.99
CA THR A 90 -6.35 2.50 5.03
C THR A 90 -5.94 3.26 3.79
N GLN A 91 -4.86 4.04 3.92
CA GLN A 91 -4.27 4.79 2.81
C GLN A 91 -2.76 4.57 2.76
N PHE A 92 -2.22 4.47 1.56
CA PHE A 92 -0.81 4.59 1.26
C PHE A 92 -0.62 5.66 0.20
N ARG A 93 0.21 6.67 0.49
CA ARG A 93 0.47 7.80 -0.41
C ARG A 93 1.96 7.96 -0.63
N ILE A 94 2.34 8.26 -1.87
CA ILE A 94 3.69 8.72 -2.24
C ILE A 94 3.55 10.02 -3.02
N THR A 95 4.29 11.04 -2.62
CA THR A 95 4.35 12.33 -3.33
C THR A 95 5.79 12.77 -3.47
N GLY A 96 6.12 13.43 -4.57
CA GLY A 96 7.45 13.97 -4.79
C GLY A 96 7.86 13.94 -6.24
N GLY A 97 9.15 13.71 -6.47
CA GLY A 97 9.74 13.65 -7.80
C GLY A 97 10.87 14.65 -8.00
N THR A 98 11.24 14.84 -9.26
CA THR A 98 12.25 15.78 -9.71
C THR A 98 11.59 16.91 -10.51
N PHE A 99 12.38 17.87 -11.00
CA PHE A 99 11.87 18.93 -11.86
C PHE A 99 11.18 18.38 -13.13
N PHE A 100 11.65 17.24 -13.64
CA PHE A 100 11.16 16.63 -14.89
C PHE A 100 10.18 15.49 -14.68
N PHE A 101 10.06 14.96 -13.46
CA PHE A 101 9.22 13.79 -13.18
C PHE A 101 8.59 13.92 -11.80
N LYS A 102 7.29 14.11 -11.75
CA LYS A 102 6.51 14.22 -10.52
C LYS A 102 5.75 12.93 -10.25
N VAL A 103 5.59 12.59 -8.97
CA VAL A 103 4.82 11.46 -8.48
C VAL A 103 3.79 11.97 -7.47
N ASN A 104 2.54 11.55 -7.61
CA ASN A 104 1.48 11.75 -6.64
C ASN A 104 0.52 10.55 -6.71
N ASP A 105 0.88 9.51 -5.98
CA ASP A 105 0.13 8.26 -5.96
C ASP A 105 -0.62 8.12 -4.65
N LEU A 106 -1.86 7.68 -4.72
CA LEU A 106 -2.70 7.37 -3.59
C LEU A 106 -3.36 6.01 -3.80
N MET A 107 -3.14 5.11 -2.87
CA MET A 107 -3.82 3.82 -2.76
C MET A 107 -4.69 3.83 -1.51
N GLN A 108 -5.92 3.36 -1.65
CA GLN A 108 -6.89 3.28 -0.56
C GLN A 108 -7.51 1.90 -0.54
N SER A 109 -7.46 1.23 0.61
CA SER A 109 -7.99 -0.11 0.80
C SER A 109 -9.05 -0.13 1.90
N TRP A 110 -10.13 -0.85 1.68
CA TRP A 110 -11.18 -1.12 2.67
C TRP A 110 -11.15 -2.61 2.99
N ILE A 111 -10.66 -2.92 4.17
CA ILE A 111 -10.25 -4.27 4.58
C ILE A 111 -11.22 -4.79 5.65
N GLU A 112 -11.80 -5.96 5.45
CA GLU A 112 -12.57 -6.65 6.48
C GLU A 112 -11.57 -7.26 7.50
N PRO A 113 -11.57 -6.83 8.78
CA PRO A 113 -10.47 -7.15 9.68
C PRO A 113 -10.40 -8.61 10.10
N LYS A 114 -11.52 -9.34 10.09
CA LYS A 114 -11.58 -10.74 10.51
C LYS A 114 -10.93 -11.68 9.50
N SER A 115 -11.27 -11.56 8.22
CA SER A 115 -10.69 -12.37 7.14
C SER A 115 -9.45 -11.73 6.54
N PHE A 116 -9.27 -10.42 6.79
CA PHE A 116 -8.31 -9.57 6.12
C PHE A 116 -8.53 -9.50 4.60
N ALA A 117 -9.76 -9.67 4.13
CA ALA A 117 -10.11 -9.52 2.73
C ALA A 117 -10.34 -8.05 2.38
N SER A 118 -9.79 -7.61 1.28
CA SER A 118 -10.17 -6.32 0.67
C SER A 118 -11.56 -6.42 0.09
N LEU A 119 -12.45 -5.47 0.43
CA LEU A 119 -13.79 -5.35 -0.17
C LEU A 119 -13.84 -4.27 -1.24
N ARG A 120 -12.89 -3.32 -1.18
CA ARG A 120 -12.73 -2.22 -2.13
C ARG A 120 -11.27 -1.78 -2.17
N PHE A 121 -10.81 -1.38 -3.35
CA PHE A 121 -9.50 -0.77 -3.55
C PHE A 121 -9.58 0.35 -4.58
N TRP A 122 -9.09 1.54 -4.23
CA TRP A 122 -8.97 2.66 -5.15
C TRP A 122 -7.51 3.02 -5.31
N GLN A 123 -7.16 3.28 -6.57
CA GLN A 123 -5.79 3.63 -6.95
C GLN A 123 -5.81 4.86 -7.86
N ASP A 124 -5.26 5.96 -7.36
CA ASP A 124 -5.01 7.17 -8.11
C ASP A 124 -3.50 7.30 -8.31
N ILE A 125 -3.05 7.11 -9.55
CA ILE A 125 -1.64 7.15 -9.94
C ILE A 125 -1.40 8.38 -10.80
N SER A 126 -0.37 9.13 -10.46
CA SER A 126 0.11 10.26 -11.27
C SER A 126 1.64 10.26 -11.25
N GLU A 127 2.24 9.74 -12.32
CA GLU A 127 3.69 9.56 -12.48
C GLU A 127 4.16 10.18 -13.80
N GLY A 128 4.76 11.36 -13.72
CA GLY A 128 5.15 12.13 -14.90
C GLY A 128 3.94 12.43 -15.79
N ASN A 129 3.92 11.87 -16.99
CA ASN A 129 2.81 12.00 -17.95
C ASN A 129 1.80 10.84 -17.88
N TYR A 130 2.01 9.87 -17.00
CA TYR A 130 1.09 8.76 -16.81
C TYR A 130 0.11 9.06 -15.68
N THR A 131 -1.20 8.91 -15.96
CA THR A 131 -2.25 9.00 -14.96
C THR A 131 -3.17 7.80 -15.07
N ALA A 132 -3.63 7.28 -13.95
CA ALA A 132 -4.63 6.22 -13.89
C ALA A 132 -5.49 6.37 -12.65
N HIS A 133 -6.80 6.24 -12.82
CA HIS A 133 -7.78 6.20 -11.75
C HIS A 133 -8.49 4.86 -11.83
N ARG A 134 -8.24 3.98 -10.88
CA ARG A 134 -8.80 2.64 -10.87
C ARG A 134 -9.60 2.43 -9.59
N LYS A 135 -10.77 1.85 -9.73
CA LYS A 135 -11.68 1.51 -8.65
C LYS A 135 -12.02 0.04 -8.77
N TYR A 136 -11.69 -0.72 -7.74
CA TYR A 136 -11.97 -2.14 -7.67
C TYR A 136 -12.97 -2.41 -6.56
N GLU A 137 -14.00 -3.18 -6.86
CA GLU A 137 -14.91 -3.79 -5.89
C GLU A 137 -14.64 -5.29 -5.86
N PHE A 138 -14.45 -5.83 -4.66
CA PHE A 138 -14.22 -7.25 -4.46
C PHE A 138 -15.44 -7.91 -3.83
N TYR A 139 -15.74 -9.11 -4.29
CA TYR A 139 -16.84 -9.95 -3.81
C TYR A 139 -16.28 -11.30 -3.37
N PRO A 140 -15.74 -11.40 -2.14
CA PRO A 140 -15.05 -12.58 -1.64
C PRO A 140 -15.92 -13.85 -1.65
N ASP A 141 -17.21 -13.72 -1.37
CA ASP A 141 -18.21 -14.78 -1.38
C ASP A 141 -18.40 -15.45 -2.75
N ARG A 142 -18.13 -14.72 -3.83
CA ARG A 142 -18.20 -15.19 -5.21
C ARG A 142 -16.82 -15.37 -5.86
N ALA A 143 -15.75 -15.04 -5.14
CA ALA A 143 -14.38 -15.02 -5.63
C ALA A 143 -14.23 -14.28 -6.97
N VAL A 144 -14.82 -13.06 -7.06
CA VAL A 144 -14.72 -12.18 -8.23
C VAL A 144 -14.37 -10.75 -7.81
N TYR A 145 -13.84 -9.98 -8.76
CA TYR A 145 -13.69 -8.53 -8.63
C TYR A 145 -14.21 -7.81 -9.87
N GLN A 146 -14.53 -6.53 -9.70
CA GLN A 146 -14.95 -5.63 -10.78
C GLN A 146 -14.10 -4.36 -10.75
N GLU A 147 -13.53 -3.97 -11.89
CA GLU A 147 -12.83 -2.71 -12.08
C GLU A 147 -13.74 -1.70 -12.78
N GLY A 148 -14.24 -0.70 -12.04
CA GLY A 148 -15.18 0.29 -12.57
C GLY A 148 -16.41 -0.37 -13.16
N ASP A 149 -16.75 -0.01 -14.41
CA ASP A 149 -17.90 -0.57 -15.14
C ASP A 149 -17.53 -1.78 -16.03
N LYS A 150 -16.31 -2.33 -15.88
CA LYS A 150 -15.88 -3.52 -16.63
C LYS A 150 -16.60 -4.77 -16.13
N PRO A 151 -16.69 -5.83 -16.97
CA PRO A 151 -17.22 -7.11 -16.50
C PRO A 151 -16.46 -7.66 -15.32
N GLU A 152 -17.16 -8.39 -14.45
CA GLU A 152 -16.53 -9.13 -13.35
C GLU A 152 -15.46 -10.09 -13.86
N GLN A 153 -14.41 -10.24 -13.09
CA GLN A 153 -13.27 -11.13 -13.37
C GLN A 153 -13.05 -12.05 -12.16
N ALA A 154 -12.47 -13.21 -12.42
CA ALA A 154 -12.12 -14.15 -11.34
C ALA A 154 -11.14 -13.52 -10.34
N SER A 155 -11.36 -13.81 -9.09
CA SER A 155 -10.51 -13.43 -7.97
C SER A 155 -10.27 -14.62 -7.05
N VAL A 156 -9.84 -14.36 -5.83
CA VAL A 156 -9.64 -15.36 -4.77
C VAL A 156 -10.65 -15.09 -3.62
N PRO A 157 -10.96 -16.11 -2.78
CA PRO A 157 -11.97 -15.95 -1.71
C PRO A 157 -11.65 -14.93 -0.64
N ALA A 158 -10.37 -14.59 -0.43
CA ALA A 158 -9.94 -13.59 0.55
C ALA A 158 -8.89 -12.68 -0.09
N PRO A 159 -9.30 -11.79 -1.03
CA PRO A 159 -8.38 -11.03 -1.85
C PRO A 159 -7.62 -9.97 -1.04
N LEU A 160 -6.36 -9.80 -1.39
CA LEU A 160 -5.51 -8.68 -0.98
C LEU A 160 -5.23 -7.80 -2.21
N ASP A 161 -5.23 -6.51 -2.01
CA ASP A 161 -4.76 -5.51 -2.96
C ASP A 161 -3.35 -5.00 -2.59
N ASP A 162 -2.78 -4.12 -3.40
CA ASP A 162 -1.42 -3.59 -3.21
C ASP A 162 -1.25 -2.83 -1.88
N GLY A 163 -2.29 -2.13 -1.42
CA GLY A 163 -2.28 -1.40 -0.15
C GLY A 163 -2.50 -2.30 1.04
N SER A 164 -3.51 -3.17 0.97
CA SER A 164 -3.87 -4.09 2.06
C SER A 164 -2.79 -5.11 2.37
N PHE A 165 -2.01 -5.53 1.36
CA PHE A 165 -0.90 -6.45 1.54
C PHE A 165 0.14 -5.94 2.55
N LEU A 166 0.44 -4.63 2.56
CA LEU A 166 1.39 -4.03 3.50
C LEU A 166 0.90 -4.08 4.96
N TYR A 167 -0.42 -4.08 5.18
CA TYR A 167 -1.01 -4.27 6.49
C TYR A 167 -1.15 -5.75 6.85
N PHE A 168 -1.49 -6.60 5.88
CA PHE A 168 -1.59 -8.05 6.07
C PHE A 168 -0.28 -8.67 6.56
N ILE A 169 0.85 -8.31 5.95
CA ILE A 169 2.14 -8.89 6.34
C ILE A 169 2.50 -8.58 7.80
N ARG A 170 2.00 -7.49 8.37
CA ARG A 170 2.21 -7.11 9.77
C ARG A 170 1.48 -8.04 10.75
N THR A 171 0.43 -8.74 10.30
CA THR A 171 -0.32 -9.71 11.12
C THR A 171 0.31 -11.09 11.13
N GLN A 172 1.37 -11.32 10.37
CA GLN A 172 1.93 -12.65 10.18
C GLN A 172 3.05 -12.94 11.19
N THR A 173 3.17 -14.20 11.59
CA THR A 173 4.35 -14.69 12.30
C THR A 173 5.50 -14.81 11.32
N LEU A 174 6.62 -14.15 11.62
CA LEU A 174 7.76 -14.03 10.72
C LEU A 174 9.00 -14.67 11.35
N GLU A 175 9.50 -15.76 10.75
CA GLU A 175 10.68 -16.49 11.23
C GLU A 175 11.82 -16.36 10.22
N VAL A 176 13.00 -15.96 10.68
CA VAL A 176 14.19 -15.83 9.82
C VAL A 176 14.53 -17.15 9.13
N GLY A 177 14.82 -17.08 7.84
CA GLY A 177 15.13 -18.23 6.99
C GLY A 177 13.90 -18.94 6.41
N LYS A 178 12.69 -18.52 6.80
CA LYS A 178 11.44 -19.07 6.26
C LYS A 178 10.98 -18.30 5.01
N GLU A 179 10.25 -19.03 4.19
CA GLU A 179 9.53 -18.52 3.03
C GLU A 179 8.04 -18.82 3.20
N TYR A 180 7.21 -17.80 3.03
CA TYR A 180 5.75 -17.90 3.15
C TYR A 180 5.13 -17.57 1.81
N SER A 181 4.20 -18.40 1.34
CA SER A 181 3.50 -18.19 0.07
C SER A 181 2.00 -18.00 0.32
N TYR A 182 1.47 -16.93 -0.24
CA TYR A 182 0.07 -16.52 -0.08
C TYR A 182 -0.61 -16.45 -1.45
N SER A 183 -1.61 -17.29 -1.69
CA SER A 183 -2.45 -17.24 -2.89
C SER A 183 -3.64 -16.31 -2.66
N ARG A 184 -3.35 -15.09 -2.26
CA ARG A 184 -4.34 -14.09 -1.82
C ARG A 184 -4.30 -12.77 -2.61
N TYR A 185 -3.41 -12.62 -3.58
CA TYR A 185 -3.48 -11.44 -4.45
C TYR A 185 -4.75 -11.51 -5.30
N PHE A 186 -5.46 -10.40 -5.44
CA PHE A 186 -6.81 -10.37 -6.06
C PHE A 186 -6.85 -10.88 -7.50
N ASP A 187 -5.76 -10.68 -8.26
CA ASP A 187 -5.57 -11.27 -9.57
C ASP A 187 -4.96 -12.68 -9.43
N PRO A 188 -5.70 -13.76 -9.74
CA PRO A 188 -5.22 -15.13 -9.57
C PRO A 188 -3.95 -15.44 -10.37
N GLU A 189 -3.74 -14.80 -11.53
CA GLU A 189 -2.57 -15.05 -12.37
C GLU A 189 -1.26 -14.56 -11.73
N SER A 190 -1.37 -13.61 -10.81
CA SER A 190 -0.24 -13.03 -10.07
C SER A 190 0.12 -13.80 -8.80
N ASN A 191 -0.60 -14.87 -8.48
CA ASN A 191 -0.34 -15.71 -7.31
C ASN A 191 0.71 -16.81 -7.60
N PRO A 192 1.39 -17.34 -6.57
CA PRO A 192 1.38 -16.83 -5.21
C PRO A 192 2.27 -15.58 -5.03
N VAL A 193 1.94 -14.76 -4.05
CA VAL A 193 2.87 -13.77 -3.48
C VAL A 193 3.73 -14.48 -2.46
N THR A 194 5.05 -14.39 -2.60
CA THR A 194 6.00 -15.05 -1.72
C THR A 194 6.74 -14.01 -0.88
N ILE A 195 6.92 -14.28 0.41
CA ILE A 195 7.70 -13.47 1.35
C ILE A 195 8.84 -14.32 1.88
N ARG A 196 10.07 -13.89 1.65
CA ARG A 196 11.26 -14.45 2.31
C ARG A 196 11.62 -13.61 3.52
N VAL A 197 11.78 -14.24 4.67
CA VAL A 197 12.29 -13.59 5.88
C VAL A 197 13.79 -13.77 5.91
N LEU A 198 14.53 -12.69 5.65
CA LEU A 198 15.96 -12.76 5.38
C LEU A 198 16.82 -12.80 6.64
N ARG A 199 16.58 -11.84 7.55
CA ARG A 199 17.43 -11.59 8.73
C ARG A 199 16.78 -10.66 9.73
N ARG A 200 17.35 -10.60 10.92
CA ARG A 200 17.13 -9.52 11.88
C ARG A 200 18.35 -8.60 11.91
N GLU A 201 18.12 -7.32 12.00
CA GLU A 201 19.18 -6.34 12.15
C GLU A 201 18.70 -5.08 12.87
N ARG A 202 19.62 -4.32 13.41
CA ARG A 202 19.33 -2.99 13.94
C ARG A 202 19.44 -1.97 12.81
N VAL A 203 18.42 -1.15 12.63
CA VAL A 203 18.36 -0.13 11.60
C VAL A 203 18.17 1.25 12.19
N ARG A 204 18.89 2.24 11.66
CA ARG A 204 18.73 3.64 11.99
C ARG A 204 18.02 4.36 10.85
N VAL A 205 16.92 5.01 11.17
CA VAL A 205 16.13 5.88 10.28
C VAL A 205 15.89 7.22 10.96
N PRO A 206 15.41 8.27 10.29
CA PRO A 206 15.13 9.57 10.93
C PRO A 206 14.25 9.48 12.18
N ALA A 207 13.27 8.58 12.20
CA ALA A 207 12.40 8.37 13.36
C ALA A 207 13.09 7.72 14.57
N GLY A 208 14.33 7.25 14.45
CA GLY A 208 15.07 6.60 15.53
C GLY A 208 15.78 5.31 15.14
N GLU A 209 16.17 4.53 16.14
CA GLU A 209 16.76 3.20 15.98
C GLU A 209 15.76 2.12 16.34
N PHE A 210 15.70 1.07 15.51
CA PHE A 210 14.76 -0.03 15.65
C PHE A 210 15.47 -1.38 15.46
N ASN A 211 15.13 -2.36 16.28
CA ASN A 211 15.36 -3.75 15.92
C ASN A 211 14.34 -4.11 14.83
N ALA A 212 14.79 -4.68 13.74
CA ALA A 212 13.96 -4.94 12.59
C ALA A 212 14.15 -6.36 12.04
N ILE A 213 13.06 -6.92 11.54
CA ILE A 213 13.03 -8.11 10.72
C ILE A 213 12.94 -7.68 9.26
N VAL A 214 13.78 -8.26 8.40
CA VAL A 214 13.94 -7.87 7.00
C VAL A 214 13.27 -8.90 6.11
N LEU A 215 12.36 -8.43 5.27
CA LEU A 215 11.57 -9.24 4.36
C LEU A 215 11.91 -8.91 2.91
N GLN A 216 11.83 -9.92 2.04
CA GLN A 216 11.86 -9.77 0.59
C GLN A 216 10.54 -10.26 0.00
N PRO A 217 9.65 -9.37 -0.42
CA PRO A 217 8.46 -9.76 -1.17
C PRO A 217 8.83 -10.08 -2.62
N LEU A 218 8.24 -11.16 -3.15
CA LEU A 218 8.36 -11.61 -4.52
C LEU A 218 6.95 -11.76 -5.09
N ILE A 219 6.61 -10.92 -6.05
CA ILE A 219 5.29 -10.92 -6.71
C ILE A 219 5.49 -11.15 -8.20
N LYS A 220 4.71 -12.04 -8.80
CA LYS A 220 4.76 -12.35 -10.25
C LYS A 220 4.16 -11.23 -11.12
N THR A 221 4.41 -9.97 -10.76
CA THR A 221 3.96 -8.80 -11.51
C THR A 221 5.14 -7.95 -11.97
N SER A 222 4.90 -6.96 -12.81
CA SER A 222 5.90 -5.93 -13.10
C SER A 222 5.82 -4.84 -12.01
N GLY A 223 6.95 -4.41 -11.45
CA GLY A 223 7.00 -3.35 -10.45
C GLY A 223 8.14 -3.55 -9.45
N ILE A 224 8.12 -2.74 -8.38
CA ILE A 224 9.18 -2.75 -7.35
C ILE A 224 9.27 -4.06 -6.57
N PHE A 225 8.20 -4.84 -6.55
CA PHE A 225 8.11 -6.16 -5.88
C PHE A 225 8.14 -7.32 -6.86
N SER A 226 8.43 -7.10 -8.15
CA SER A 226 8.49 -8.16 -9.15
C SER A 226 9.58 -9.19 -8.83
N ASP A 227 9.47 -10.38 -9.39
CA ASP A 227 10.42 -11.49 -9.20
C ASP A 227 11.86 -11.12 -9.62
N GLY A 228 12.02 -10.16 -10.53
CA GLY A 228 13.32 -9.52 -10.85
C GLY A 228 13.66 -8.32 -9.94
N GLY A 229 12.77 -7.88 -9.09
CA GLY A 229 12.96 -6.75 -8.17
C GLY A 229 13.72 -7.18 -6.91
N LYS A 230 14.65 -6.32 -6.46
CA LYS A 230 15.37 -6.52 -5.21
C LYS A 230 14.84 -5.56 -4.16
N ALA A 231 13.54 -5.67 -3.85
CA ALA A 231 12.92 -4.90 -2.78
C ALA A 231 13.12 -5.61 -1.45
N GLU A 232 13.50 -4.85 -0.43
CA GLU A 232 13.51 -5.29 0.96
C GLU A 232 12.63 -4.35 1.79
N ILE A 233 11.91 -4.91 2.76
CA ILE A 233 11.07 -4.20 3.72
C ILE A 233 11.58 -4.52 5.12
N TRP A 234 11.79 -3.50 5.93
CA TRP A 234 12.15 -3.60 7.35
C TRP A 234 10.91 -3.33 8.18
N LEU A 235 10.46 -4.33 8.91
CA LEU A 235 9.41 -4.20 9.93
C LEU A 235 10.06 -4.20 11.31
N THR A 236 9.49 -3.49 12.29
CA THR A 236 9.95 -3.60 13.68
C THR A 236 9.84 -5.06 14.15
N ASP A 237 10.84 -5.53 14.89
CA ASP A 237 10.87 -6.88 15.46
C ASP A 237 10.14 -6.88 16.82
N ASP A 238 8.87 -6.50 16.77
CA ASP A 238 7.91 -6.47 17.87
C ASP A 238 6.52 -6.85 17.35
N ASP A 239 5.53 -6.93 18.23
CA ASP A 239 4.16 -7.32 17.87
C ASP A 239 3.46 -6.35 16.90
N ARG A 240 4.01 -5.16 16.66
CA ARG A 240 3.43 -4.18 15.72
C ARG A 240 3.86 -4.38 14.29
N HIS A 241 5.03 -4.98 14.06
CA HIS A 241 5.62 -5.11 12.73
C HIS A 241 5.49 -3.82 11.89
N MET A 242 5.78 -2.67 12.52
CA MET A 242 5.66 -1.36 11.87
C MET A 242 6.73 -1.23 10.78
N MET A 243 6.34 -0.80 9.57
CA MET A 243 7.30 -0.60 8.50
C MET A 243 8.19 0.63 8.79
N VAL A 244 9.48 0.40 9.03
CA VAL A 244 10.46 1.47 9.32
C VAL A 244 11.29 1.85 8.11
N GLN A 245 11.44 0.94 7.16
CA GLN A 245 12.21 1.20 5.94
C GLN A 245 11.74 0.29 4.82
N MET A 246 11.81 0.79 3.58
CA MET A 246 11.72 0.00 2.36
C MET A 246 12.82 0.45 1.41
N LYS A 247 13.49 -0.51 0.77
CA LYS A 247 14.47 -0.25 -0.29
C LYS A 247 14.11 -1.07 -1.51
N SER A 248 14.10 -0.45 -2.66
CA SER A 248 13.88 -1.14 -3.93
C SER A 248 14.96 -0.75 -4.93
N ARG A 249 15.59 -1.76 -5.56
CA ARG A 249 16.50 -1.54 -6.67
C ARG A 249 15.75 -1.60 -7.98
N LEU A 250 15.78 -0.51 -8.69
CA LEU A 250 15.24 -0.39 -10.04
C LEU A 250 16.40 -0.50 -11.05
N SER A 251 16.09 -0.75 -12.32
CA SER A 251 17.11 -0.83 -13.39
C SER A 251 17.92 0.47 -13.57
N PHE A 252 17.37 1.60 -13.15
CA PHE A 252 17.96 2.94 -13.30
C PHE A 252 18.25 3.63 -11.95
N GLY A 253 18.22 2.92 -10.82
CA GLY A 253 18.51 3.47 -9.50
C GLY A 253 17.82 2.74 -8.37
N SER A 254 17.70 3.41 -7.21
CA SER A 254 16.99 2.85 -6.05
C SER A 254 15.96 3.84 -5.51
N LEU A 255 14.75 3.35 -5.25
CA LEU A 255 13.72 4.10 -4.55
C LEU A 255 13.63 3.59 -3.12
N ASN A 256 13.82 4.47 -2.16
CA ASN A 256 13.91 4.10 -0.75
C ASN A 256 12.97 4.95 0.09
N LEU A 257 12.28 4.32 1.03
CA LEU A 257 11.45 4.96 2.06
C LEU A 257 12.12 4.77 3.41
N TYR A 258 12.23 5.85 4.20
CA TYR A 258 12.76 5.83 5.55
C TYR A 258 11.77 6.49 6.49
N LEU A 259 11.36 5.79 7.55
CA LEU A 259 10.43 6.33 8.53
C LEU A 259 11.00 7.63 9.12
N LEU A 260 10.23 8.72 8.98
CA LEU A 260 10.59 10.06 9.44
C LEU A 260 9.97 10.33 10.81
N ARG A 261 8.69 10.00 10.94
CA ARG A 261 7.93 10.11 12.19
C ARG A 261 6.72 9.19 12.14
N TYR A 262 6.17 8.90 13.31
CA TYR A 262 5.00 8.04 13.43
C TYR A 262 4.13 8.39 14.63
N ARG A 263 2.87 8.00 14.55
CA ARG A 263 1.88 8.03 15.62
C ARG A 263 1.10 6.73 15.56
N LEU A 264 0.90 6.07 16.72
CA LEU A 264 0.37 4.70 16.76
C LEU A 264 -1.16 4.62 16.84
N ALA A 265 -1.83 5.72 17.22
CA ALA A 265 -3.29 5.79 17.30
C ALA A 265 -3.76 7.24 17.20
N GLU A 266 -5.05 7.44 16.99
CA GLU A 266 -5.68 8.75 17.04
C GLU A 266 -5.47 9.40 18.43
N GLY A 267 -5.16 10.71 18.45
CA GLY A 267 -4.83 11.44 19.69
C GLY A 267 -3.48 11.08 20.33
N GLY A 268 -2.78 10.07 19.80
CA GLY A 268 -1.47 9.68 20.30
C GLY A 268 -0.36 10.69 19.97
N THR A 269 0.75 10.60 20.71
CA THR A 269 1.92 11.46 20.50
C THR A 269 2.66 11.10 19.22
N TRP A 270 3.11 12.11 18.49
CA TRP A 270 4.05 11.94 17.39
C TRP A 270 5.45 11.64 17.90
N MET A 271 6.11 10.67 17.30
CA MET A 271 7.48 10.25 17.57
C MET A 271 8.32 10.38 16.30
N GLY A 272 9.61 10.72 16.44
CA GLY A 272 10.53 10.92 15.31
C GLY A 272 10.83 12.39 15.03
N GLU A 273 11.36 12.69 13.83
CA GLU A 273 11.70 14.05 13.41
C GLU A 273 10.46 14.88 13.07
N GLU A 274 10.50 16.17 13.40
CA GLU A 274 9.54 17.13 12.87
C GLU A 274 9.74 17.32 11.36
N PRO A 275 8.68 17.62 10.59
CA PRO A 275 8.74 17.70 9.13
C PRO A 275 9.55 18.90 8.59
#